data_fa9017011c43fb62ae6ebc295c3f0dc8
#
_entry.id   fa9017011c43fb62ae6ebc295c3f0dc8
#
_cell.length_a   1.000
_cell.length_b   1.000
_cell.length_c   1.000
_cell.angle_alpha   90.00
_cell.angle_beta   90.00
_cell.angle_gamma   90.00
#
_symmetry.space_group_name_H-M   'P 1'
#
loop_
_entity.id
_entity.type
_entity.pdbx_description
1 polymer ?
#
loop_
_entity_poly.entity_id
_entity_poly.type
_entity_poly.pdbx_seq_one_letter_code
_entity_poly.pdbx_strand_id
1 'polypeptide(L)'
;MAEKTKQQNAENETEEEKLGKQILQLKLSFHEMKDDKFTVKVTCDKDGKESDLNVLTDDDSIGMVYQGMKIALGTVARFYLMSLLNKGTITQEEYDKMVSK
;
A
#
# COMPACT_ATOMS: atom_id res chain seq x y z
N MET A 1 -12.27 -24.93 19.83
CA MET A 1 -11.00 -24.49 19.24
C MET A 1 -11.19 -23.97 17.84
N ALA A 2 -11.63 -24.84 16.93
CA ALA A 2 -11.85 -24.45 15.55
C ALA A 2 -12.89 -23.36 15.41
N GLU A 3 -13.95 -23.42 16.21
CA GLU A 3 -15.00 -22.42 16.13
C GLU A 3 -14.52 -21.04 16.59
N LYS A 4 -13.71 -21.02 17.64
CA LYS A 4 -13.18 -19.76 18.14
C LYS A 4 -12.25 -19.13 17.12
N THR A 5 -11.47 -19.94 16.47
CA THR A 5 -10.58 -19.48 15.40
C THR A 5 -11.41 -18.95 14.23
N LYS A 6 -12.51 -19.64 13.93
CA LYS A 6 -13.41 -19.20 12.87
C LYS A 6 -14.02 -17.83 13.15
N GLN A 7 -14.40 -17.59 14.40
CA GLN A 7 -14.98 -16.30 14.76
C GLN A 7 -13.98 -15.17 14.64
N GLN A 8 -12.76 -15.42 15.06
CA GLN A 8 -11.72 -14.40 14.91
C GLN A 8 -11.39 -14.17 13.44
N ASN A 9 -11.41 -15.24 12.68
CA ASN A 9 -11.10 -15.16 11.26
C ASN A 9 -12.28 -14.64 10.44
N ALA A 10 -13.48 -14.63 11.02
CA ALA A 10 -14.66 -14.19 10.29
C ALA A 10 -14.54 -12.76 9.81
N GLU A 11 -14.02 -11.87 10.64
CA GLU A 11 -13.79 -10.49 10.22
C GLU A 11 -12.74 -10.42 9.14
N ASN A 12 -11.66 -11.18 9.28
CA ASN A 12 -10.62 -11.24 8.28
C ASN A 12 -11.12 -11.90 7.00
N GLU A 13 -11.92 -12.96 7.14
CA GLU A 13 -12.49 -13.63 5.99
C GLU A 13 -13.43 -12.71 5.21
N THR A 14 -14.19 -11.88 5.93
CA THR A 14 -15.08 -10.93 5.27
C THR A 14 -14.28 -9.94 4.42
N GLU A 15 -13.15 -9.47 4.95
CA GLU A 15 -12.31 -8.58 4.19
C GLU A 15 -11.64 -9.29 3.02
N GLU A 16 -11.21 -10.53 3.23
CA GLU A 16 -10.63 -11.32 2.16
C GLU A 16 -11.63 -11.60 1.06
N GLU A 17 -12.88 -11.84 1.42
CA GLU A 17 -13.93 -12.03 0.43
C GLU A 17 -14.16 -10.76 -0.39
N LYS A 18 -14.13 -9.59 0.27
CA LYS A 18 -14.27 -8.33 -0.43
C LYS A 18 -13.08 -8.09 -1.34
N LEU A 19 -11.89 -8.41 -0.86
CA LEU A 19 -10.68 -8.19 -1.63
C LEU A 19 -10.56 -9.19 -2.79
N GLY A 20 -11.12 -10.39 -2.60
CA GLY A 20 -10.98 -11.40 -3.62
C GLY A 20 -9.58 -11.97 -3.69
N LYS A 21 -9.25 -12.54 -4.84
CA LYS A 21 -7.97 -13.20 -5.04
C LYS A 21 -6.85 -12.19 -5.27
N GLN A 22 -5.72 -12.40 -4.61
CA GLN A 22 -4.56 -11.58 -4.88
C GLN A 22 -3.97 -11.94 -6.24
N ILE A 23 -3.86 -10.95 -7.10
CA ILE A 23 -3.40 -11.15 -8.47
C ILE A 23 -1.97 -10.70 -8.70
N LEU A 24 -1.44 -9.86 -7.80
CA LEU A 24 -0.08 -9.37 -7.93
C LEU A 24 0.35 -8.80 -6.59
N GLN A 25 1.63 -8.92 -6.30
CA GLN A 25 2.20 -8.34 -5.08
C GLN A 25 3.41 -7.51 -5.46
N LEU A 26 3.48 -6.30 -4.90
CA LEU A 26 4.63 -5.43 -5.07
C LEU A 26 5.41 -5.35 -3.77
N LYS A 27 6.71 -5.14 -3.92
CA LYS A 27 7.58 -4.94 -2.78
C LYS A 27 8.32 -3.62 -2.96
N LEU A 28 8.23 -2.76 -1.95
CA LEU A 28 8.95 -1.49 -1.93
C LEU A 28 10.03 -1.58 -0.86
N SER A 29 11.26 -1.27 -1.23
CA SER A 29 12.37 -1.24 -0.30
C SER A 29 12.97 0.16 -0.28
N PHE A 30 13.12 0.71 0.91
CA PHE A 30 13.66 2.05 1.09
C PHE A 30 15.11 1.94 1.50
N HIS A 31 16.00 2.59 0.75
CA HIS A 31 17.43 2.49 0.96
C HIS A 31 18.03 3.86 1.21
N GLU A 32 18.91 3.94 2.20
CA GLU A 32 19.65 5.15 2.46
C GLU A 32 20.67 5.40 1.35
N MET A 33 20.81 6.65 1.02
CA MET A 33 21.85 7.09 0.09
C MET A 33 22.69 8.16 0.77
N LYS A 34 23.74 8.58 0.13
CA LYS A 34 24.61 9.63 0.67
C LYS A 34 23.85 10.94 0.79
N ASP A 35 24.32 11.81 1.68
CA ASP A 35 23.78 13.15 1.87
C ASP A 35 22.35 13.19 2.39
N ASP A 36 22.01 12.27 3.31
CA ASP A 36 20.70 12.21 3.95
C ASP A 36 19.55 12.03 2.97
N LYS A 37 19.85 11.44 1.82
CA LYS A 37 18.84 11.11 0.83
C LYS A 37 18.47 9.64 0.93
N PHE A 38 17.39 9.29 0.27
CA PHE A 38 17.01 7.88 0.17
C PHE A 38 16.44 7.61 -1.21
N THR A 39 16.39 6.34 -1.55
CA THR A 39 15.76 5.90 -2.78
C THR A 39 14.87 4.71 -2.49
N VAL A 40 13.99 4.42 -3.43
CA VAL A 40 13.03 3.32 -3.28
C VAL A 40 13.24 2.35 -4.44
N LYS A 41 13.40 1.08 -4.08
CA LYS A 41 13.45 0.01 -5.07
C LYS A 41 12.10 -0.67 -5.10
N VAL A 42 11.54 -0.86 -6.28
CA VAL A 42 10.23 -1.48 -6.45
C VAL A 42 10.41 -2.76 -7.26
N THR A 43 9.94 -3.86 -6.70
CA THR A 43 9.94 -5.14 -7.39
C THR A 43 8.56 -5.75 -7.28
N CYS A 44 8.31 -6.77 -8.08
CA CYS A 44 7.04 -7.48 -8.03
C CYS A 44 7.28 -8.97 -7.90
N ASP A 45 6.29 -9.65 -7.34
CA ASP A 45 6.29 -11.10 -7.27
C ASP A 45 5.38 -11.61 -8.38
N LYS A 46 5.98 -12.21 -9.39
CA LYS A 46 5.24 -12.81 -10.48
C LYS A 46 5.57 -14.28 -10.52
N ASP A 47 4.52 -15.11 -10.43
CA ASP A 47 4.65 -16.57 -10.46
C ASP A 47 5.61 -17.09 -9.36
N GLY A 48 5.55 -16.47 -8.18
CA GLY A 48 6.37 -16.87 -7.05
C GLY A 48 7.81 -16.43 -7.12
N LYS A 49 8.12 -15.51 -8.03
CA LYS A 49 9.48 -15.06 -8.27
C LYS A 49 9.55 -13.54 -8.21
N GLU A 50 10.48 -13.01 -7.43
CA GLU A 50 10.70 -11.58 -7.38
C GLU A 50 11.38 -11.12 -8.66
N SER A 51 10.82 -10.12 -9.29
CA SER A 51 11.28 -9.64 -10.59
C SER A 51 11.19 -8.13 -10.67
N ASP A 52 11.91 -7.56 -11.62
CA ASP A 52 11.81 -6.15 -11.93
C ASP A 52 10.45 -5.87 -12.56
N LEU A 53 10.00 -4.61 -12.46
CA LEU A 53 8.70 -4.23 -12.98
C LEU A 53 8.59 -4.34 -14.50
N ASN A 54 9.71 -4.37 -15.20
CA ASN A 54 9.66 -4.44 -16.65
C ASN A 54 8.99 -5.72 -17.17
N VAL A 55 8.93 -6.77 -16.33
CA VAL A 55 8.22 -8.00 -16.73
C VAL A 55 6.72 -7.80 -16.86
N LEU A 56 6.19 -6.69 -16.33
CA LEU A 56 4.76 -6.39 -16.37
C LEU A 56 4.37 -5.59 -17.61
N THR A 57 5.32 -5.14 -18.39
CA THR A 57 5.02 -4.30 -19.55
C THR A 57 4.45 -5.07 -20.71
N ASP A 58 4.75 -6.36 -20.77
CA ASP A 58 4.32 -7.20 -21.89
C ASP A 58 2.84 -7.54 -21.87
N ASP A 59 2.24 -7.59 -20.69
CA ASP A 59 0.83 -7.98 -20.54
C ASP A 59 -0.04 -6.86 -19.99
N ASP A 60 0.45 -5.63 -20.09
CA ASP A 60 -0.27 -4.44 -19.65
C ASP A 60 -0.56 -4.40 -18.14
N SER A 61 0.01 -5.32 -17.38
CA SER A 61 -0.16 -5.31 -15.93
C SER A 61 0.43 -4.06 -15.30
N ILE A 62 1.36 -3.40 -15.97
CA ILE A 62 1.95 -2.19 -15.46
C ILE A 62 0.91 -1.08 -15.29
N GLY A 63 -0.10 -1.06 -16.14
CA GLY A 63 -1.20 -0.11 -16.00
C GLY A 63 -1.98 -0.32 -14.71
N MET A 64 -2.22 -1.58 -14.37
CA MET A 64 -2.87 -1.93 -13.11
C MET A 64 -2.00 -1.50 -11.93
N VAL A 65 -0.70 -1.72 -12.01
CA VAL A 65 0.23 -1.29 -10.96
C VAL A 65 0.19 0.22 -10.79
N TYR A 66 0.19 0.95 -11.90
CA TYR A 66 0.14 2.41 -11.84
C TYR A 66 -1.12 2.89 -11.12
N GLN A 67 -2.28 2.34 -11.47
CA GLN A 67 -3.52 2.71 -10.81
C GLN A 67 -3.52 2.30 -9.34
N GLY A 68 -3.01 1.10 -9.05
CA GLY A 68 -2.93 0.63 -7.68
C GLY A 68 -2.01 1.46 -6.81
N MET A 69 -0.91 1.94 -7.37
CA MET A 69 0.01 2.79 -6.63
C MET A 69 -0.61 4.13 -6.30
N LYS A 70 -1.48 4.65 -7.16
CA LYS A 70 -2.19 5.88 -6.86
C LYS A 70 -3.11 5.68 -5.65
N ILE A 71 -3.78 4.55 -5.59
CA ILE A 71 -4.64 4.21 -4.44
C ILE A 71 -3.79 4.08 -3.18
N ALA A 72 -2.67 3.36 -3.28
CA ALA A 72 -1.79 3.16 -2.14
C ALA A 72 -1.21 4.48 -1.64
N LEU A 73 -0.85 5.38 -2.56
CA LEU A 73 -0.33 6.69 -2.19
C LEU A 73 -1.37 7.46 -1.38
N GLY A 74 -2.65 7.38 -1.78
CA GLY A 74 -3.71 8.04 -1.03
C GLY A 74 -3.82 7.52 0.38
N THR A 75 -3.68 6.20 0.56
CA THR A 75 -3.72 5.60 1.88
C THR A 75 -2.55 6.08 2.75
N VAL A 76 -1.34 6.06 2.18
CA VAL A 76 -0.15 6.49 2.90
C VAL A 76 -0.23 7.98 3.24
N ALA A 77 -0.78 8.77 2.32
CA ALA A 77 -0.90 10.20 2.54
C ALA A 77 -1.80 10.51 3.73
N ARG A 78 -2.86 9.73 3.93
CA ARG A 78 -3.73 9.92 5.09
C ARG A 78 -2.96 9.71 6.40
N PHE A 79 -2.15 8.66 6.46
CA PHE A 79 -1.35 8.40 7.65
C PHE A 79 -0.30 9.47 7.86
N TYR A 80 0.26 9.98 6.78
CA TYR A 80 1.21 11.08 6.87
C TYR A 80 0.55 12.33 7.46
N LEU A 81 -0.64 12.67 6.96
CA LEU A 81 -1.40 13.80 7.48
C LEU A 81 -1.77 13.61 8.94
N MET A 82 -2.14 12.39 9.31
CA MET A 82 -2.44 12.07 10.70
C MET A 82 -1.21 12.29 11.59
N SER A 83 -0.05 11.92 11.08
CA SER A 83 1.20 12.14 11.81
C SER A 83 1.48 13.63 12.02
N LEU A 84 1.24 14.44 10.98
CA LEU A 84 1.40 15.89 11.09
C LEU A 84 0.44 16.48 12.12
N LEU A 85 -0.80 15.98 12.13
CA LEU A 85 -1.79 16.42 13.11
C LEU A 85 -1.35 16.06 14.51
N ASN A 86 -0.90 14.84 14.73
CA ASN A 86 -0.46 14.39 16.05
C ASN A 86 0.74 15.16 16.55
N LYS A 87 1.59 15.61 15.66
CA LYS A 87 2.76 16.41 16.02
C LYS A 87 2.45 17.89 16.16
N GLY A 88 1.22 18.29 15.85
CA GLY A 88 0.83 19.69 15.93
C GLY A 88 1.31 20.53 14.77
N THR A 89 1.83 19.91 13.71
CA THR A 89 2.30 20.64 12.53
C THR A 89 1.14 21.24 11.74
N ILE A 90 0.00 20.54 11.76
CA ILE A 90 -1.22 21.04 11.14
C ILE A 90 -2.35 21.00 12.17
N THR A 91 -3.40 21.77 11.93
CA THR A 91 -4.57 21.80 12.81
C THR A 91 -5.58 20.75 12.37
N GLN A 92 -6.52 20.45 13.27
CA GLN A 92 -7.61 19.53 12.94
C GLN A 92 -8.39 20.02 11.73
N GLU A 93 -8.60 21.32 11.65
CA GLU A 93 -9.33 21.90 10.53
C GLU A 93 -8.59 21.69 9.23
N GLU A 94 -7.27 21.91 9.25
CA GLU A 94 -6.46 21.67 8.06
C GLU A 94 -6.47 20.20 7.64
N TYR A 95 -6.39 19.32 8.63
CA TYR A 95 -6.46 17.88 8.36
C TYR A 95 -7.78 17.52 7.68
N ASP A 96 -8.88 18.02 8.22
CA ASP A 96 -10.21 17.73 7.68
C ASP A 96 -10.35 18.19 6.23
N LYS A 97 -9.78 19.34 5.92
CA LYS A 97 -9.81 19.84 4.55
C LYS A 97 -9.02 18.95 3.60
N MET A 98 -7.88 18.46 4.06
CA MET A 98 -7.02 17.65 3.19
C MET A 98 -7.59 16.28 2.92
N VAL A 99 -8.20 15.64 3.93
CA VAL A 99 -8.73 14.29 3.75
C VAL A 99 -10.08 14.26 3.05
N SER A 100 -10.78 15.39 2.99
CA SER A 100 -12.10 15.42 2.37
C SER A 100 -12.07 15.66 0.87
N LYS A 101 -10.90 15.86 0.30
CA LYS A 101 -10.76 16.03 -1.15
C LYS A 101 -10.79 14.72 -1.92
#